data_aa6bebd046b2b0cf8b59550e6980cc29
#
_entry.id   aa6bebd046b2b0cf8b59550e6980cc29
#
_cell.length_a   1.000
_cell.length_b   1.000
_cell.length_c   1.000
_cell.angle_alpha   90.00
_cell.angle_beta   90.00
_cell.angle_gamma   90.00
#
_symmetry.space_group_name_H-M   'P 1'
#
loop_
_entity.id
_entity.type
_entity.pdbx_description
1 polymer ?
#
loop_
_entity_poly.entity_id
_entity_poly.type
_entity_poly.pdbx_seq_one_letter_code
_entity_poly.pdbx_strand_id
1 'polypeptide(L)'
;IYRNLVCSIDKNAPISIHLCDFPKVNEQFIDKKLEETMDDVLDAVVIGRACRNSTNIKNRQPIGKMFIKADWKLDEFYTAIIADELNVKEVEYTDDVRAFTSYSFKPQMKTLGPKYGKLLNAIRTALTEVDGNATMDKLNESGSFELNVEGQAIELSKDDVLIEMTQKEGFVASSDKGITVVLDTNLTPELIEEGFVREVISKVQTMRKDAGFEVMDKINLYVSGNDKIADIVNRNAAQVKTVVLAQDIITGKTAGFEK
;
A
#
# COMPACT_ATOMS: atom_id res chain seq x y z
N ILE A 1 21.35 -25.81 -10.68
CA ILE A 1 20.05 -26.32 -10.17
C ILE A 1 19.79 -27.68 -10.82
N TYR A 2 19.59 -27.79 -12.14
CA TYR A 2 19.25 -29.06 -12.85
C TYR A 2 20.13 -30.24 -12.52
N ARG A 3 21.48 -30.06 -12.54
CA ARG A 3 22.43 -31.11 -12.21
C ARG A 3 22.27 -31.64 -10.77
N ASN A 4 21.97 -30.75 -9.84
CA ASN A 4 21.85 -31.14 -8.42
C ASN A 4 20.47 -31.73 -8.09
N LEU A 5 19.40 -31.32 -8.79
CA LEU A 5 18.07 -31.84 -8.50
C LEU A 5 17.68 -33.04 -9.37
N VAL A 6 18.10 -33.07 -10.63
CA VAL A 6 17.68 -34.11 -11.57
C VAL A 6 18.79 -35.14 -11.76
N CYS A 7 19.99 -34.73 -12.23
CA CYS A 7 21.04 -35.68 -12.54
C CYS A 7 21.64 -36.37 -11.30
N SER A 8 21.45 -35.82 -10.09
CA SER A 8 21.86 -36.48 -8.87
C SER A 8 20.99 -37.71 -8.54
N ILE A 9 19.71 -37.67 -8.96
CA ILE A 9 18.72 -38.73 -8.70
C ILE A 9 18.59 -39.65 -9.90
N ASP A 10 18.31 -39.08 -11.10
CA ASP A 10 18.21 -39.84 -12.35
C ASP A 10 19.53 -39.80 -13.12
N LYS A 11 20.23 -40.93 -13.13
CA LYS A 11 21.51 -41.10 -13.83
C LYS A 11 21.37 -41.19 -15.35
N ASN A 12 20.14 -41.41 -15.86
CA ASN A 12 19.85 -41.45 -17.29
C ASN A 12 19.40 -40.11 -17.85
N ALA A 13 19.19 -39.13 -16.98
CA ALA A 13 18.80 -37.77 -17.39
C ALA A 13 19.90 -37.14 -18.26
N PRO A 14 19.54 -36.34 -19.28
CA PRO A 14 20.50 -35.57 -20.07
C PRO A 14 21.41 -34.73 -19.18
N ILE A 15 22.68 -34.60 -19.55
CA ILE A 15 23.69 -33.87 -18.76
C ILE A 15 23.41 -32.37 -18.61
N SER A 16 22.46 -31.82 -19.39
CA SER A 16 22.06 -30.45 -19.37
C SER A 16 20.55 -30.30 -19.66
N ILE A 17 19.90 -29.36 -18.98
CA ILE A 17 18.50 -29.02 -19.26
C ILE A 17 18.27 -28.61 -20.72
N HIS A 18 19.28 -28.05 -21.39
CA HIS A 18 19.20 -27.66 -22.80
C HIS A 18 19.15 -28.85 -23.79
N LEU A 19 19.40 -30.06 -23.30
CA LEU A 19 19.26 -31.31 -24.07
C LEU A 19 17.93 -32.00 -23.79
N CYS A 20 17.11 -31.46 -22.89
CA CYS A 20 15.78 -31.98 -22.64
C CYS A 20 14.77 -31.41 -23.65
N ASP A 21 13.70 -32.16 -23.86
CA ASP A 21 12.56 -31.66 -24.62
C ASP A 21 11.92 -30.46 -23.91
N PHE A 22 11.37 -29.55 -24.70
CA PHE A 22 10.62 -28.43 -24.14
C PHE A 22 9.35 -28.95 -23.45
N PRO A 23 8.99 -28.44 -22.25
CA PRO A 23 7.79 -28.90 -21.55
C PRO A 23 6.53 -28.77 -22.41
N LYS A 24 5.71 -29.80 -22.42
CA LYS A 24 4.38 -29.75 -23.04
C LYS A 24 3.37 -29.17 -22.06
N VAL A 25 2.45 -28.38 -22.59
CA VAL A 25 1.34 -27.85 -21.80
C VAL A 25 0.48 -29.01 -21.31
N ASN A 26 0.19 -29.00 -20.02
CA ASN A 26 -0.78 -29.91 -19.43
C ASN A 26 -2.07 -29.15 -19.13
N GLU A 27 -3.02 -29.23 -20.07
CA GLU A 27 -4.28 -28.50 -20.01
C GLU A 27 -5.13 -28.81 -18.76
N GLN A 28 -4.90 -29.99 -18.14
CA GLN A 28 -5.60 -30.37 -16.91
C GLN A 28 -5.25 -29.50 -15.70
N PHE A 29 -4.12 -28.79 -15.74
CA PHE A 29 -3.71 -27.88 -14.68
C PHE A 29 -4.03 -26.41 -14.98
N ILE A 30 -4.67 -26.11 -16.11
CA ILE A 30 -5.09 -24.76 -16.45
C ILE A 30 -6.46 -24.50 -15.82
N ASP A 31 -6.50 -23.63 -14.84
CA ASP A 31 -7.75 -23.14 -14.24
C ASP A 31 -7.90 -21.65 -14.58
N LYS A 32 -8.72 -21.40 -15.60
CA LYS A 32 -8.97 -20.03 -16.10
C LYS A 32 -9.53 -19.10 -15.04
N LYS A 33 -10.43 -19.62 -14.19
CA LYS A 33 -11.03 -18.83 -13.12
C LYS A 33 -10.01 -18.44 -12.07
N LEU A 34 -9.12 -19.38 -11.71
CA LEU A 34 -8.02 -19.11 -10.79
C LEU A 34 -7.06 -18.06 -11.36
N GLU A 35 -6.71 -18.17 -12.65
CA GLU A 35 -5.84 -17.22 -13.32
C GLU A 35 -6.45 -15.81 -13.29
N GLU A 36 -7.72 -15.64 -13.69
CA GLU A 36 -8.45 -14.38 -13.64
C GLU A 36 -8.52 -13.81 -12.23
N THR A 37 -8.82 -14.64 -11.23
CA THR A 37 -8.86 -14.21 -9.83
C THR A 37 -7.49 -13.74 -9.33
N MET A 38 -6.41 -14.41 -9.73
CA MET A 38 -5.05 -14.00 -9.38
C MET A 38 -4.62 -12.72 -10.09
N ASP A 39 -5.12 -12.46 -11.30
CA ASP A 39 -4.91 -11.18 -11.99
C ASP A 39 -5.59 -10.03 -11.23
N ASP A 40 -6.80 -10.23 -10.70
CA ASP A 40 -7.48 -9.25 -9.83
C ASP A 40 -6.67 -8.97 -8.55
N VAL A 41 -6.13 -10.02 -7.90
CA VAL A 41 -5.23 -9.88 -6.74
C VAL A 41 -4.01 -9.06 -7.11
N LEU A 42 -3.38 -9.37 -8.24
CA LEU A 42 -2.16 -8.71 -8.69
C LEU A 42 -2.41 -7.23 -8.98
N ASP A 43 -3.51 -6.90 -9.66
CA ASP A 43 -3.89 -5.53 -9.96
C ASP A 43 -4.15 -4.74 -8.67
N ALA A 44 -4.87 -5.29 -7.69
CA ALA A 44 -5.07 -4.67 -6.39
C ALA A 44 -3.74 -4.42 -5.64
N VAL A 45 -2.81 -5.39 -5.67
CA VAL A 45 -1.48 -5.25 -5.06
C VAL A 45 -0.64 -4.18 -5.74
N VAL A 46 -0.66 -4.11 -7.08
CA VAL A 46 0.09 -3.09 -7.84
C VAL A 46 -0.41 -1.69 -7.48
N ILE A 47 -1.73 -1.48 -7.45
CA ILE A 47 -2.34 -0.19 -7.09
C ILE A 47 -2.03 0.15 -5.63
N GLY A 48 -2.13 -0.82 -4.72
CA GLY A 48 -1.81 -0.65 -3.30
C GLY A 48 -0.33 -0.28 -3.07
N ARG A 49 0.60 -0.86 -3.83
CA ARG A 49 2.02 -0.46 -3.81
C ARG A 49 2.22 0.96 -4.31
N ALA A 50 1.49 1.39 -5.32
CA ALA A 50 1.52 2.79 -5.79
C ALA A 50 1.05 3.75 -4.68
N CYS A 51 -0.03 3.42 -3.96
CA CYS A 51 -0.48 4.17 -2.78
C CYS A 51 0.62 4.25 -1.70
N ARG A 52 1.25 3.12 -1.35
CA ARG A 52 2.34 3.11 -0.36
C ARG A 52 3.51 4.00 -0.76
N ASN A 53 3.93 3.91 -2.01
CA ASN A 53 5.06 4.69 -2.52
C ASN A 53 4.79 6.20 -2.48
N SER A 54 3.55 6.63 -2.68
CA SER A 54 3.17 8.05 -2.63
C SER A 54 3.19 8.63 -1.21
N THR A 55 3.09 7.78 -0.16
CA THR A 55 3.06 8.21 1.24
C THR A 55 4.43 8.23 1.93
N ASN A 56 5.48 7.72 1.30
CA ASN A 56 6.78 7.47 1.92
C ASN A 56 6.73 6.52 3.15
N ILE A 57 5.65 5.77 3.34
CA ILE A 57 5.55 4.75 4.39
C ILE A 57 6.40 3.54 3.96
N LYS A 58 7.37 3.19 4.79
CA LYS A 58 8.26 2.04 4.53
C LYS A 58 7.46 0.74 4.41
N ASN A 59 7.87 -0.17 3.52
CA ASN A 59 7.17 -1.44 3.31
C ASN A 59 7.05 -2.31 4.58
N ARG A 60 8.01 -2.20 5.51
CA ARG A 60 7.97 -2.94 6.79
C ARG A 60 7.04 -2.32 7.83
N GLN A 61 6.64 -1.06 7.64
CA GLN A 61 5.65 -0.42 8.49
C GLN A 61 4.27 -0.99 8.16
N PRO A 62 3.60 -1.72 9.07
CA PRO A 62 2.25 -2.18 8.82
C PRO A 62 1.27 -0.99 8.78
N ILE A 63 0.26 -1.13 7.95
CA ILE A 63 -0.88 -0.21 7.82
C ILE A 63 -2.10 -0.89 8.45
N GLY A 64 -2.96 -0.11 9.12
CA GLY A 64 -4.14 -0.65 9.79
C GLY A 64 -5.16 -1.19 8.81
N LYS A 65 -5.61 -0.36 7.87
CA LYS A 65 -6.70 -0.69 6.96
C LYS A 65 -6.41 -0.31 5.52
N MET A 66 -6.98 -1.11 4.63
CA MET A 66 -7.06 -0.86 3.20
C MET A 66 -8.50 -1.06 2.75
N PHE A 67 -8.97 -0.20 1.87
CA PHE A 67 -10.28 -0.31 1.25
C PHE A 67 -10.13 -0.55 -0.24
N ILE A 68 -10.92 -1.47 -0.78
CA ILE A 68 -10.96 -1.80 -2.21
C ILE A 68 -12.36 -1.51 -2.72
N LYS A 69 -12.45 -0.73 -3.81
CA LYS A 69 -13.63 -0.60 -4.64
C LYS A 69 -13.35 -1.23 -5.99
N ALA A 70 -14.11 -2.25 -6.33
CA ALA A 70 -14.03 -2.97 -7.61
C ALA A 70 -15.40 -3.56 -7.93
N ASP A 71 -15.60 -4.02 -9.17
CA ASP A 71 -16.81 -4.73 -9.61
C ASP A 71 -16.87 -6.18 -9.11
N TRP A 72 -15.82 -6.62 -8.43
CA TRP A 72 -15.66 -7.94 -7.85
C TRP A 72 -15.36 -7.88 -6.35
N LYS A 73 -15.57 -9.01 -5.68
CA LYS A 73 -15.18 -9.24 -4.30
C LYS A 73 -14.51 -10.61 -4.19
N LEU A 74 -13.28 -10.62 -3.71
CA LEU A 74 -12.50 -11.84 -3.54
C LEU A 74 -12.83 -12.52 -2.22
N ASP A 75 -12.68 -13.86 -2.20
CA ASP A 75 -12.76 -14.65 -0.98
C ASP A 75 -11.64 -14.30 0.00
N GLU A 76 -11.83 -14.65 1.27
CA GLU A 76 -10.90 -14.36 2.36
C GLU A 76 -9.47 -14.84 2.06
N PHE A 77 -9.32 -15.99 1.41
CA PHE A 77 -8.01 -16.52 1.02
C PHE A 77 -7.22 -15.54 0.14
N TYR A 78 -7.84 -15.00 -0.90
CA TYR A 78 -7.20 -14.04 -1.81
C TYR A 78 -7.01 -12.66 -1.17
N THR A 79 -7.98 -12.26 -0.35
CA THR A 79 -7.90 -11.01 0.41
C THR A 79 -6.72 -11.05 1.40
N ALA A 80 -6.46 -12.21 2.02
CA ALA A 80 -5.28 -12.40 2.89
C ALA A 80 -3.96 -12.27 2.12
N ILE A 81 -3.89 -12.74 0.87
CA ILE A 81 -2.70 -12.56 0.03
C ILE A 81 -2.43 -11.07 -0.21
N ILE A 82 -3.48 -10.28 -0.52
CA ILE A 82 -3.37 -8.82 -0.70
C ILE A 82 -2.87 -8.17 0.60
N ALA A 83 -3.44 -8.56 1.74
CA ALA A 83 -3.06 -8.03 3.06
C ALA A 83 -1.59 -8.30 3.38
N ASP A 84 -1.11 -9.51 3.14
CA ASP A 84 0.27 -9.92 3.39
C ASP A 84 1.25 -9.18 2.45
N GLU A 85 0.96 -9.13 1.16
CA GLU A 85 1.80 -8.47 0.15
C GLU A 85 1.93 -6.96 0.39
N LEU A 86 0.87 -6.33 0.89
CA LEU A 86 0.85 -4.90 1.19
C LEU A 86 1.17 -4.59 2.66
N ASN A 87 1.40 -5.60 3.50
CA ASN A 87 1.59 -5.44 4.94
C ASN A 87 0.48 -4.57 5.58
N VAL A 88 -0.77 -4.97 5.35
CA VAL A 88 -1.98 -4.34 5.86
C VAL A 88 -2.68 -5.31 6.81
N LYS A 89 -3.24 -4.84 7.91
CA LYS A 89 -3.91 -5.70 8.90
C LYS A 89 -5.30 -6.13 8.47
N GLU A 90 -6.01 -5.25 7.80
CA GLU A 90 -7.40 -5.46 7.41
C GLU A 90 -7.66 -4.92 6.00
N VAL A 91 -8.33 -5.71 5.17
CA VAL A 91 -8.78 -5.30 3.85
C VAL A 91 -10.30 -5.32 3.82
N GLU A 92 -10.91 -4.19 3.56
CA GLU A 92 -12.35 -4.02 3.46
C GLU A 92 -12.77 -3.67 2.03
N TYR A 93 -13.93 -4.15 1.61
CA TYR A 93 -14.53 -3.75 0.33
C TYR A 93 -15.53 -2.62 0.56
N THR A 94 -15.53 -1.64 -0.31
CA THR A 94 -16.45 -0.50 -0.25
C THR A 94 -17.02 -0.17 -1.62
N ASP A 95 -18.28 0.19 -1.66
CA ASP A 95 -18.93 0.69 -2.89
C ASP A 95 -18.74 2.19 -3.05
N ASP A 96 -18.36 2.89 -1.97
CA ASP A 96 -18.23 4.34 -1.93
C ASP A 96 -16.89 4.81 -1.36
N VAL A 97 -16.07 5.41 -2.21
CA VAL A 97 -14.78 6.00 -1.82
C VAL A 97 -14.87 7.46 -1.38
N ARG A 98 -16.07 8.08 -1.40
CA ARG A 98 -16.30 9.48 -1.00
C ARG A 98 -16.01 9.72 0.48
N ALA A 99 -16.03 8.68 1.30
CA ALA A 99 -15.61 8.76 2.69
C ALA A 99 -14.12 9.17 2.83
N PHE A 100 -13.29 8.84 1.84
CA PHE A 100 -11.84 8.98 1.85
C PHE A 100 -11.32 10.04 0.88
N THR A 101 -12.18 10.53 0.00
CA THR A 101 -11.83 11.51 -1.03
C THR A 101 -12.71 12.74 -0.91
N SER A 102 -12.22 13.86 -1.39
CA SER A 102 -12.98 15.10 -1.55
C SER A 102 -12.73 15.64 -2.94
N TYR A 103 -13.73 16.30 -3.52
CA TYR A 103 -13.54 17.01 -4.77
C TYR A 103 -13.21 18.47 -4.47
N SER A 104 -12.30 19.04 -5.24
CA SER A 104 -12.04 20.46 -5.29
C SER A 104 -12.27 20.98 -6.69
N PHE A 105 -12.72 22.22 -6.77
CA PHE A 105 -13.08 22.86 -8.02
C PHE A 105 -12.20 24.08 -8.26
N LYS A 106 -11.69 24.21 -9.47
CA LYS A 106 -10.98 25.40 -9.93
C LYS A 106 -11.72 26.00 -11.12
N PRO A 107 -11.79 27.35 -11.25
CA PRO A 107 -12.44 27.95 -12.39
C PRO A 107 -11.73 27.60 -13.71
N GLN A 108 -12.49 27.18 -14.72
CA GLN A 108 -11.97 26.99 -16.07
C GLN A 108 -11.88 28.35 -16.75
N MET A 109 -10.65 28.85 -16.91
CA MET A 109 -10.42 30.22 -17.41
C MET A 109 -10.91 30.44 -18.84
N LYS A 110 -10.95 29.40 -19.66
CA LYS A 110 -11.39 29.49 -21.06
C LYS A 110 -12.87 29.77 -21.18
N THR A 111 -13.69 29.21 -20.30
CA THR A 111 -15.15 29.37 -20.33
C THR A 111 -15.64 30.52 -19.45
N LEU A 112 -15.06 30.64 -18.24
CA LEU A 112 -15.48 31.68 -17.30
C LEU A 112 -14.85 33.06 -17.55
N GLY A 113 -13.68 33.12 -18.19
CA GLY A 113 -13.02 34.39 -18.52
C GLY A 113 -13.89 35.34 -19.31
N PRO A 114 -14.48 34.91 -20.45
CA PRO A 114 -15.37 35.73 -21.24
C PRO A 114 -16.67 36.08 -20.54
N LYS A 115 -17.22 35.18 -19.69
CA LYS A 115 -18.51 35.35 -19.01
C LYS A 115 -18.42 36.24 -17.76
N TYR A 116 -17.38 36.03 -16.94
CA TYR A 116 -17.28 36.57 -15.56
C TYR A 116 -15.89 37.12 -15.22
N GLY A 117 -15.17 37.71 -16.19
CA GLY A 117 -13.76 38.11 -16.02
C GLY A 117 -13.47 38.96 -14.77
N LYS A 118 -14.38 39.88 -14.38
CA LYS A 118 -14.21 40.70 -13.17
C LYS A 118 -14.47 39.94 -11.87
N LEU A 119 -15.24 38.85 -11.92
CA LEU A 119 -15.64 38.05 -10.77
C LEU A 119 -14.80 36.78 -10.60
N LEU A 120 -13.83 36.52 -11.49
CA LEU A 120 -13.04 35.27 -11.48
C LEU A 120 -12.34 35.00 -10.15
N ASN A 121 -11.80 36.05 -9.50
CA ASN A 121 -11.16 35.89 -8.21
C ASN A 121 -12.16 35.55 -7.11
N ALA A 122 -13.34 36.19 -7.13
CA ALA A 122 -14.40 35.87 -6.19
C ALA A 122 -14.98 34.47 -6.41
N ILE A 123 -15.15 34.03 -7.68
CA ILE A 123 -15.51 32.65 -8.04
C ILE A 123 -14.47 31.67 -7.53
N ARG A 124 -13.18 31.95 -7.71
CA ARG A 124 -12.10 31.08 -7.20
C ARG A 124 -12.19 30.90 -5.68
N THR A 125 -12.38 32.00 -4.95
CA THR A 125 -12.51 31.95 -3.49
C THR A 125 -13.76 31.17 -3.08
N ALA A 126 -14.91 31.46 -3.67
CA ALA A 126 -16.16 30.76 -3.37
C ALA A 126 -16.08 29.26 -3.69
N LEU A 127 -15.37 28.84 -4.76
CA LEU A 127 -15.14 27.44 -5.10
C LEU A 127 -14.25 26.69 -4.08
N THR A 128 -13.43 27.39 -3.29
CA THR A 128 -12.66 26.74 -2.21
C THR A 128 -13.49 26.48 -0.95
N GLU A 129 -14.63 27.14 -0.81
CA GLU A 129 -15.51 27.06 0.37
C GLU A 129 -16.67 26.07 0.19
N VAL A 130 -16.92 25.57 -1.03
CA VAL A 130 -18.00 24.62 -1.28
C VAL A 130 -17.67 23.23 -0.73
N ASP A 131 -18.70 22.50 -0.30
CA ASP A 131 -18.57 21.07 -0.04
C ASP A 131 -18.36 20.35 -1.37
N GLY A 132 -17.12 19.83 -1.55
CA GLY A 132 -16.69 19.22 -2.80
C GLY A 132 -17.53 18.02 -3.20
N ASN A 133 -17.89 17.14 -2.24
CA ASN A 133 -18.65 15.94 -2.51
C ASN A 133 -20.11 16.27 -2.85
N ALA A 134 -20.76 17.12 -2.07
CA ALA A 134 -22.13 17.56 -2.34
C ALA A 134 -22.25 18.33 -3.66
N THR A 135 -21.24 19.11 -4.01
CA THR A 135 -21.20 19.85 -5.29
C THR A 135 -21.02 18.90 -6.47
N MET A 136 -20.18 17.88 -6.31
CA MET A 136 -20.00 16.85 -7.34
C MET A 136 -21.26 16.02 -7.57
N ASP A 137 -22.02 15.70 -6.51
CA ASP A 137 -23.30 15.02 -6.63
C ASP A 137 -24.30 15.85 -7.44
N LYS A 138 -24.41 17.15 -7.16
CA LYS A 138 -25.26 18.08 -7.95
C LYS A 138 -24.83 18.13 -9.42
N LEU A 139 -23.53 18.22 -9.69
CA LEU A 139 -23.01 18.19 -11.07
C LEU A 139 -23.33 16.90 -11.81
N ASN A 140 -23.37 15.76 -11.11
CA ASN A 140 -23.71 14.48 -11.72
C ASN A 140 -25.23 14.32 -11.93
N GLU A 141 -26.06 14.88 -11.06
CA GLU A 141 -27.53 14.78 -11.12
C GLU A 141 -28.14 15.79 -12.10
N SER A 142 -27.71 17.04 -12.03
CA SER A 142 -28.32 18.15 -12.77
C SER A 142 -27.46 18.75 -13.89
N GLY A 143 -26.18 18.36 -13.95
CA GLY A 143 -25.20 18.88 -14.92
C GLY A 143 -24.66 20.28 -14.57
N SER A 144 -25.21 20.94 -13.54
CA SER A 144 -24.80 22.26 -13.07
C SER A 144 -25.01 22.42 -11.56
N PHE A 145 -24.39 23.40 -10.98
CA PHE A 145 -24.64 23.83 -9.59
C PHE A 145 -24.61 25.34 -9.45
N GLU A 146 -25.31 25.84 -8.44
CA GLU A 146 -25.40 27.26 -8.12
C GLU A 146 -24.30 27.62 -7.11
N LEU A 147 -23.55 28.69 -7.42
CA LEU A 147 -22.51 29.27 -6.58
C LEU A 147 -22.88 30.70 -6.22
N ASN A 148 -22.93 31.05 -4.94
CA ASN A 148 -23.17 32.42 -4.52
C ASN A 148 -21.83 33.17 -4.49
N VAL A 149 -21.71 34.20 -5.33
CA VAL A 149 -20.53 35.06 -5.46
C VAL A 149 -20.91 36.49 -5.27
N GLU A 150 -20.42 37.11 -4.20
CA GLU A 150 -20.72 38.54 -3.87
C GLU A 150 -22.20 38.87 -3.87
N GLY A 151 -23.06 37.94 -3.43
CA GLY A 151 -24.51 38.11 -3.38
C GLY A 151 -25.25 37.85 -4.71
N GLN A 152 -24.54 37.40 -5.74
CA GLN A 152 -25.13 36.96 -7.00
C GLN A 152 -25.07 35.44 -7.10
N ALA A 153 -26.18 34.80 -7.46
CA ALA A 153 -26.23 33.40 -7.78
C ALA A 153 -25.72 33.19 -9.21
N ILE A 154 -24.64 32.37 -9.34
CA ILE A 154 -24.04 32.05 -10.62
C ILE A 154 -24.20 30.55 -10.85
N GLU A 155 -24.76 30.14 -11.96
CA GLU A 155 -24.86 28.74 -12.35
C GLU A 155 -23.58 28.33 -13.11
N LEU A 156 -22.93 27.28 -12.63
CA LEU A 156 -21.71 26.70 -13.19
C LEU A 156 -21.98 25.29 -13.66
N SER A 157 -21.58 24.99 -14.88
CA SER A 157 -21.64 23.66 -15.48
C SER A 157 -20.31 22.91 -15.29
N LYS A 158 -20.28 21.61 -15.64
CA LYS A 158 -19.08 20.80 -15.61
C LYS A 158 -17.95 21.35 -16.48
N ASP A 159 -18.28 22.06 -17.57
CA ASP A 159 -17.30 22.67 -18.49
C ASP A 159 -16.72 23.98 -17.94
N ASP A 160 -17.36 24.58 -16.94
CA ASP A 160 -16.93 25.84 -16.34
C ASP A 160 -15.93 25.63 -15.19
N VAL A 161 -15.71 24.38 -14.74
CA VAL A 161 -14.82 24.04 -13.63
C VAL A 161 -13.84 22.94 -14.00
N LEU A 162 -12.63 23.05 -13.48
CA LEU A 162 -11.67 21.97 -13.44
C LEU A 162 -11.92 21.20 -12.12
N ILE A 163 -12.25 19.92 -12.24
CA ILE A 163 -12.55 19.06 -11.11
C ILE A 163 -11.28 18.28 -10.76
N GLU A 164 -10.81 18.48 -9.54
CA GLU A 164 -9.68 17.72 -8.98
C GLU A 164 -10.19 16.86 -7.83
N MET A 165 -9.89 15.56 -7.86
CA MET A 165 -10.11 14.68 -6.72
C MET A 165 -8.93 14.80 -5.78
N THR A 166 -9.20 15.23 -4.54
CA THR A 166 -8.21 15.31 -3.46
C THR A 166 -8.51 14.24 -2.43
N GLN A 167 -7.47 13.78 -1.77
CA GLN A 167 -7.59 12.78 -0.71
C GLN A 167 -7.79 13.50 0.62
N LYS A 168 -8.64 12.96 1.48
CA LYS A 168 -8.75 13.45 2.87
C LYS A 168 -7.48 13.15 3.64
N GLU A 169 -7.17 14.00 4.60
CA GLU A 169 -6.04 13.80 5.50
C GLU A 169 -6.11 12.41 6.16
N GLY A 170 -5.00 11.70 6.18
CA GLY A 170 -4.92 10.34 6.72
C GLY A 170 -5.30 9.23 5.74
N PHE A 171 -5.65 9.55 4.49
CA PHE A 171 -5.96 8.55 3.46
C PHE A 171 -5.19 8.82 2.17
N VAL A 172 -4.85 7.75 1.48
CA VAL A 172 -4.24 7.82 0.14
C VAL A 172 -4.96 6.85 -0.78
N ALA A 173 -5.40 7.34 -1.92
CA ALA A 173 -6.11 6.55 -2.91
C ALA A 173 -5.39 6.53 -4.25
N SER A 174 -5.49 5.43 -4.96
CA SER A 174 -5.09 5.29 -6.36
C SER A 174 -6.11 4.43 -7.09
N SER A 175 -6.31 4.71 -8.37
CA SER A 175 -7.28 3.99 -9.20
C SER A 175 -6.63 3.62 -10.53
N ASP A 176 -6.85 2.39 -10.95
CA ASP A 176 -6.47 1.88 -12.26
C ASP A 176 -7.39 0.72 -12.64
N LYS A 177 -7.64 0.50 -13.92
CA LYS A 177 -8.45 -0.61 -14.49
C LYS A 177 -9.82 -0.82 -13.82
N GLY A 178 -10.48 0.24 -13.36
CA GLY A 178 -11.77 0.15 -12.66
C GLY A 178 -11.66 -0.21 -11.17
N ILE A 179 -10.46 -0.49 -10.67
CA ILE A 179 -10.20 -0.77 -9.26
C ILE A 179 -9.72 0.50 -8.57
N THR A 180 -10.25 0.81 -7.39
CA THR A 180 -9.74 1.88 -6.53
C THR A 180 -9.28 1.28 -5.21
N VAL A 181 -8.06 1.59 -4.83
CA VAL A 181 -7.47 1.21 -3.56
C VAL A 181 -7.27 2.44 -2.71
N VAL A 182 -7.70 2.38 -1.45
CA VAL A 182 -7.48 3.41 -0.45
C VAL A 182 -6.72 2.83 0.73
N LEU A 183 -5.64 3.46 1.14
CA LEU A 183 -4.89 3.12 2.35
C LEU A 183 -5.19 4.13 3.46
N ASP A 184 -5.50 3.62 4.66
CA ASP A 184 -5.52 4.42 5.88
C ASP A 184 -4.08 4.60 6.37
N THR A 185 -3.57 5.83 6.26
CA THR A 185 -2.20 6.17 6.63
C THR A 185 -2.06 6.66 8.07
N ASN A 186 -3.14 6.62 8.85
CA ASN A 186 -3.13 6.93 10.28
C ASN A 186 -2.48 5.77 11.04
N LEU A 187 -1.25 5.97 11.49
CA LEU A 187 -0.51 4.94 12.21
C LEU A 187 -0.75 5.05 13.71
N THR A 188 -1.27 3.98 14.31
CA THR A 188 -1.37 3.88 15.77
C THR A 188 0.01 3.63 16.41
N PRO A 189 0.18 3.92 17.71
CA PRO A 189 1.42 3.61 18.42
C PRO A 189 1.83 2.14 18.30
N GLU A 190 0.87 1.21 18.30
CA GLU A 190 1.10 -0.23 18.17
C GLU A 190 1.63 -0.59 16.79
N LEU A 191 1.06 -0.01 15.73
CA LEU A 191 1.53 -0.22 14.35
C LEU A 191 2.95 0.35 14.17
N ILE A 192 3.23 1.50 14.77
CA ILE A 192 4.57 2.10 14.74
C ILE A 192 5.56 1.19 15.45
N GLU A 193 5.22 0.68 16.65
CA GLU A 193 6.06 -0.25 17.40
C GLU A 193 6.32 -1.53 16.61
N GLU A 194 5.29 -2.13 16.01
CA GLU A 194 5.46 -3.31 15.15
C GLU A 194 6.39 -3.02 13.95
N GLY A 195 6.26 -1.85 13.35
CA GLY A 195 7.17 -1.40 12.29
C GLY A 195 8.64 -1.35 12.75
N PHE A 196 8.89 -0.84 13.95
CA PHE A 196 10.22 -0.84 14.55
C PHE A 196 10.74 -2.26 14.80
N VAL A 197 9.93 -3.15 15.35
CA VAL A 197 10.30 -4.55 15.59
C VAL A 197 10.70 -5.22 14.27
N ARG A 198 9.91 -5.07 13.22
CA ARG A 198 10.22 -5.63 11.89
C ARG A 198 11.51 -5.05 11.30
N GLU A 199 11.78 -3.77 11.51
CA GLU A 199 13.01 -3.13 11.06
C GLU A 199 14.23 -3.66 11.84
N VAL A 200 14.13 -3.82 13.16
CA VAL A 200 15.18 -4.42 13.99
C VAL A 200 15.48 -5.85 13.52
N ILE A 201 14.44 -6.68 13.38
CA ILE A 201 14.60 -8.06 12.87
C ILE A 201 15.33 -8.07 11.53
N SER A 202 14.92 -7.22 10.60
CA SER A 202 15.56 -7.13 9.29
C SER A 202 17.05 -6.73 9.38
N LYS A 203 17.39 -5.78 10.26
CA LYS A 203 18.77 -5.38 10.48
C LYS A 203 19.60 -6.51 11.07
N VAL A 204 19.07 -7.24 12.06
CA VAL A 204 19.74 -8.39 12.65
C VAL A 204 19.97 -9.49 11.62
N GLN A 205 18.97 -9.79 10.78
CA GLN A 205 19.13 -10.79 9.70
C GLN A 205 20.19 -10.35 8.66
N THR A 206 20.25 -9.07 8.34
CA THR A 206 21.32 -8.52 7.49
C THR A 206 22.69 -8.70 8.14
N MET A 207 22.83 -8.35 9.43
CA MET A 207 24.08 -8.53 10.18
C MET A 207 24.52 -10.00 10.23
N ARG A 208 23.57 -10.95 10.43
CA ARG A 208 23.85 -12.39 10.39
C ARG A 208 24.43 -12.81 9.05
N LYS A 209 23.78 -12.38 7.95
CA LYS A 209 24.22 -12.66 6.58
C LYS A 209 25.64 -12.10 6.33
N ASP A 210 25.87 -10.84 6.69
CA ASP A 210 27.15 -10.16 6.44
C ASP A 210 28.29 -10.75 7.28
N ALA A 211 27.98 -11.30 8.45
CA ALA A 211 28.92 -12.01 9.32
C ALA A 211 29.15 -13.49 8.92
N GLY A 212 28.45 -13.98 7.87
CA GLY A 212 28.62 -15.34 7.37
C GLY A 212 28.01 -16.43 8.24
N PHE A 213 27.01 -16.09 9.08
CA PHE A 213 26.29 -17.10 9.86
C PHE A 213 25.46 -18.02 8.96
N GLU A 214 25.40 -19.29 9.33
CA GLU A 214 24.48 -20.26 8.73
C GLU A 214 23.04 -19.98 9.17
N VAL A 215 22.06 -20.47 8.40
CA VAL A 215 20.64 -20.18 8.65
C VAL A 215 20.20 -20.59 10.05
N MET A 216 20.71 -21.73 10.56
CA MET A 216 20.32 -22.31 11.85
C MET A 216 21.21 -21.89 13.03
N ASP A 217 22.20 -21.05 12.80
CA ASP A 217 23.06 -20.58 13.87
C ASP A 217 22.27 -19.77 14.90
N LYS A 218 22.52 -20.05 16.17
CA LYS A 218 21.93 -19.27 17.27
C LYS A 218 22.88 -18.14 17.65
N ILE A 219 22.31 -17.00 18.01
CA ILE A 219 23.05 -15.79 18.37
C ILE A 219 22.67 -15.28 19.76
N ASN A 220 23.53 -14.46 20.34
CA ASN A 220 23.16 -13.56 21.44
C ASN A 220 23.05 -12.13 20.88
N LEU A 221 21.90 -11.49 21.09
CA LEU A 221 21.62 -10.16 20.59
C LEU A 221 21.90 -9.10 21.67
N TYR A 222 22.82 -8.21 21.39
CA TYR A 222 23.13 -7.07 22.25
C TYR A 222 22.53 -5.79 21.68
N VAL A 223 21.75 -5.07 22.49
CA VAL A 223 21.10 -3.83 22.09
C VAL A 223 21.58 -2.70 22.99
N SER A 224 22.27 -1.71 22.45
CA SER A 224 22.79 -0.57 23.20
C SER A 224 22.74 0.73 22.39
N GLY A 225 22.88 1.86 23.08
CA GLY A 225 22.97 3.18 22.46
C GLY A 225 21.64 3.85 22.12
N ASN A 226 20.50 3.18 22.33
CA ASN A 226 19.16 3.76 22.16
C ASN A 226 18.17 3.08 23.10
N ASP A 227 17.80 3.77 24.16
CA ASP A 227 16.93 3.23 25.22
C ASP A 227 15.52 2.92 24.69
N LYS A 228 14.98 3.75 23.78
CA LYS A 228 13.66 3.51 23.16
C LYS A 228 13.62 2.21 22.36
N ILE A 229 14.67 1.94 21.60
CA ILE A 229 14.78 0.68 20.84
C ILE A 229 14.98 -0.50 21.79
N ALA A 230 15.79 -0.34 22.84
CA ALA A 230 15.97 -1.37 23.86
C ALA A 230 14.65 -1.75 24.53
N ASP A 231 13.84 -0.78 24.89
CA ASP A 231 12.52 -1.00 25.49
C ASP A 231 11.55 -1.72 24.52
N ILE A 232 11.50 -1.30 23.25
CA ILE A 232 10.69 -1.96 22.22
C ILE A 232 11.12 -3.42 22.04
N VAL A 233 12.42 -3.67 21.93
CA VAL A 233 12.96 -5.03 21.77
C VAL A 233 12.66 -5.89 23.00
N ASN A 234 12.76 -5.36 24.20
CA ASN A 234 12.42 -6.08 25.42
C ASN A 234 10.94 -6.44 25.51
N ARG A 235 10.03 -5.52 25.18
CA ARG A 235 8.60 -5.82 25.16
C ARG A 235 8.24 -6.88 24.15
N ASN A 236 8.98 -6.96 23.04
CA ASN A 236 8.75 -7.90 21.94
C ASN A 236 9.78 -9.03 21.89
N ALA A 237 10.45 -9.31 23.01
CA ALA A 237 11.60 -10.21 23.08
C ALA A 237 11.30 -11.63 22.58
N ALA A 238 10.12 -12.17 22.88
CA ALA A 238 9.71 -13.50 22.43
C ALA A 238 9.69 -13.60 20.89
N GLN A 239 9.05 -12.63 20.23
CA GLN A 239 8.98 -12.56 18.77
C GLN A 239 10.37 -12.39 18.14
N VAL A 240 11.15 -11.43 18.66
CA VAL A 240 12.49 -11.15 18.15
C VAL A 240 13.39 -12.38 18.29
N LYS A 241 13.45 -13.00 19.47
CA LYS A 241 14.24 -14.23 19.72
C LYS A 241 13.89 -15.33 18.73
N THR A 242 12.60 -15.58 18.52
CA THR A 242 12.14 -16.64 17.63
C THR A 242 12.59 -16.39 16.19
N VAL A 243 12.39 -15.17 15.68
CA VAL A 243 12.63 -14.88 14.26
C VAL A 243 14.12 -14.76 13.92
N VAL A 244 14.93 -14.20 14.83
CA VAL A 244 16.37 -14.04 14.59
C VAL A 244 17.22 -15.18 15.16
N LEU A 245 16.59 -16.21 15.76
CA LEU A 245 17.24 -17.33 16.45
C LEU A 245 18.16 -16.87 17.59
N ALA A 246 17.74 -15.85 18.34
CA ALA A 246 18.50 -15.40 19.49
C ALA A 246 18.22 -16.26 20.72
N GLN A 247 19.28 -16.73 21.37
CA GLN A 247 19.21 -17.39 22.66
C GLN A 247 18.87 -16.36 23.75
N ASP A 248 19.61 -15.25 23.73
CA ASP A 248 19.40 -14.15 24.68
C ASP A 248 19.42 -12.79 24.01
N ILE A 249 18.68 -11.86 24.63
CA ILE A 249 18.69 -10.44 24.32
C ILE A 249 19.20 -9.71 25.55
N ILE A 250 20.29 -8.98 25.37
CA ILE A 250 20.97 -8.25 26.44
C ILE A 250 20.92 -6.77 26.11
N THR A 251 20.26 -5.98 26.96
CA THR A 251 20.14 -4.53 26.77
C THR A 251 21.08 -3.78 27.71
N GLY A 252 21.69 -2.69 27.25
CA GLY A 252 22.59 -1.85 28.02
C GLY A 252 24.01 -1.83 27.46
N LYS A 253 24.91 -1.09 28.11
CA LYS A 253 26.31 -0.97 27.70
C LYS A 253 27.05 -2.25 28.02
N THR A 254 27.48 -2.99 26.99
CA THR A 254 28.43 -4.10 27.10
C THR A 254 29.78 -3.66 26.54
N ALA A 255 30.83 -3.76 27.36
CA ALA A 255 32.19 -3.55 26.90
C ALA A 255 32.61 -4.74 26.01
N GLY A 256 33.15 -4.47 24.82
CA GLY A 256 33.84 -5.47 24.01
C GLY A 256 33.15 -5.96 22.76
N PHE A 257 31.99 -5.39 22.36
CA PHE A 257 31.38 -5.64 21.06
C PHE A 257 31.45 -4.39 20.21
N GLU A 258 32.33 -4.38 19.24
CA GLU A 258 32.29 -3.45 18.13
C GLU A 258 31.31 -4.00 17.07
N LYS A 259 30.72 -3.09 16.27
CA LYS A 259 29.70 -3.33 15.25
C LYS A 259 29.95 -4.52 14.36
#